data_3364dc3f43b8eb972c37698042193235
#
_entry.id   3364dc3f43b8eb972c37698042193235
#
_cell.length_a   1.000
_cell.length_b   1.000
_cell.length_c   1.000
_cell.angle_alpha   90.00
_cell.angle_beta   90.00
_cell.angle_gamma   90.00
#
_symmetry.space_group_name_H-M   'P 1'
#
loop_
_entity.id
_entity.type
_entity.pdbx_description
1 polymer ?
#
loop_
_entity_poly.entity_id
_entity_poly.type
_entity_poly.pdbx_seq_one_letter_code
_entity_poly.pdbx_strand_id
1 'polypeptide(L)'
;MTEIRTDDIGFGNLKLLQDPSEFCYGVDAVILADFAASICGGYRYAADLGTGTGVIPFILHHKAGSGDSRYFGLDFNEGSIGLARESSRLNGLCEQIHFGCGDIAELAGCASAKAFAEDGVWQGAMENGGFDVVTSNPPYFAKGSAIPAEGAGKFRARHETTADLDGFLQAAAKILKRRGQLFLVHRPSRLVDIFESCRRCRLEPKTIRFVVPEAGQAPNIVLIHCVLGGGRELKYLPQLAVYDGRGSYSREIQKIYERI
;
A
#
# COMPACT_ATOMS: atom_id res chain seq x y z
N MET A 1 11.69 6.31 26.03
CA MET A 1 10.99 6.73 24.80
C MET A 1 11.96 6.47 23.67
N THR A 2 11.57 5.71 22.66
CA THR A 2 12.40 5.45 21.48
C THR A 2 12.50 6.76 20.70
N GLU A 3 13.70 7.12 20.25
CA GLU A 3 13.92 8.34 19.47
C GLU A 3 13.32 8.18 18.07
N ILE A 4 12.41 9.06 17.69
CA ILE A 4 11.82 9.08 16.35
C ILE A 4 12.91 9.44 15.33
N ARG A 5 13.03 8.62 14.28
CA ARG A 5 14.02 8.80 13.23
C ARG A 5 13.40 9.51 12.03
N THR A 6 14.15 10.44 11.44
CA THR A 6 13.78 11.06 10.17
C THR A 6 14.59 10.42 9.04
N ASP A 7 13.91 9.69 8.17
CA ASP A 7 14.53 9.03 7.03
C ASP A 7 14.35 9.85 5.75
N ASP A 8 15.39 9.93 4.93
CA ASP A 8 15.28 10.33 3.55
C ASP A 8 14.84 9.10 2.74
N ILE A 9 13.66 9.15 2.15
CA ILE A 9 13.14 8.02 1.38
C ILE A 9 13.71 7.92 -0.03
N GLY A 10 14.55 8.89 -0.44
CA GLY A 10 15.26 8.87 -1.72
C GLY A 10 14.44 9.32 -2.92
N PHE A 11 13.26 9.93 -2.70
CA PHE A 11 12.38 10.44 -3.75
C PHE A 11 12.15 11.94 -3.54
N GLY A 12 12.70 12.78 -4.41
CA GLY A 12 12.47 14.24 -4.38
C GLY A 12 12.81 14.93 -3.04
N ASN A 13 13.78 14.41 -2.27
CA ASN A 13 14.13 14.85 -0.92
C ASN A 13 13.01 14.68 0.13
N LEU A 14 12.02 13.83 -0.13
CA LEU A 14 10.94 13.56 0.81
C LEU A 14 11.47 12.89 2.08
N LYS A 15 11.00 13.38 3.21
CA LYS A 15 11.36 12.89 4.55
C LYS A 15 10.20 12.12 5.16
N LEU A 16 10.52 11.04 5.85
CA LEU A 16 9.56 10.19 6.55
C LEU A 16 9.98 10.02 8.01
N LEU A 17 9.06 10.26 8.92
CA LEU A 17 9.26 10.00 10.35
C LEU A 17 8.89 8.55 10.65
N GLN A 18 9.78 7.85 11.36
CA GLN A 18 9.57 6.47 11.77
C GLN A 18 9.95 6.25 13.23
N ASP A 19 9.22 5.36 13.88
CA ASP A 19 9.61 4.81 15.19
C ASP A 19 10.38 3.51 14.95
N PRO A 20 11.70 3.45 15.23
CA PRO A 20 12.50 2.23 15.06
C PRO A 20 12.07 1.05 15.94
N SER A 21 11.22 1.29 16.96
CA SER A 21 10.65 0.21 17.79
C SER A 21 9.40 -0.43 17.18
N GLU A 22 8.84 0.21 16.15
CA GLU A 22 7.69 -0.26 15.37
C GLU A 22 8.13 -0.80 13.98
N PHE A 23 7.16 -1.20 13.17
CA PHE A 23 7.46 -1.66 11.82
C PHE A 23 7.87 -0.49 10.92
N CYS A 24 9.11 -0.52 10.42
CA CYS A 24 9.58 0.39 9.39
C CYS A 24 9.28 -0.19 8.00
N TYR A 25 9.01 0.68 7.02
CA TYR A 25 8.71 0.24 5.67
C TYR A 25 9.88 -0.54 5.04
N GLY A 26 9.56 -1.51 4.20
CA GLY A 26 10.52 -2.32 3.44
C GLY A 26 10.52 -1.99 1.94
N VAL A 27 11.36 -2.71 1.20
CA VAL A 27 11.44 -2.63 -0.26
C VAL A 27 10.11 -2.95 -0.95
N ASP A 28 9.27 -3.78 -0.35
CA ASP A 28 7.94 -4.15 -0.83
C ASP A 28 6.99 -2.95 -0.99
N ALA A 29 6.99 -2.02 -0.04
CA ALA A 29 6.22 -0.78 -0.16
C ALA A 29 6.70 0.10 -1.33
N VAL A 30 8.01 0.19 -1.52
CA VAL A 30 8.61 0.98 -2.61
C VAL A 30 8.29 0.39 -3.97
N ILE A 31 8.46 -0.92 -4.14
CA ILE A 31 8.15 -1.59 -5.42
C ILE A 31 6.64 -1.63 -5.71
N LEU A 32 5.78 -1.68 -4.67
CA LEU A 32 4.34 -1.55 -4.85
C LEU A 32 3.96 -0.16 -5.37
N ALA A 33 4.51 0.90 -4.78
CA ALA A 33 4.25 2.27 -5.21
C ALA A 33 4.73 2.51 -6.66
N ASP A 34 5.91 2.01 -7.01
CA ASP A 34 6.43 2.08 -8.39
C ASP A 34 5.58 1.28 -9.39
N PHE A 35 5.17 0.07 -9.02
CA PHE A 35 4.28 -0.76 -9.82
C PHE A 35 2.93 -0.07 -10.07
N ALA A 36 2.34 0.53 -9.04
CA ALA A 36 1.12 1.30 -9.15
C ALA A 36 1.33 2.53 -10.07
N ALA A 37 2.37 3.33 -9.85
CA ALA A 37 2.69 4.50 -10.64
C ALA A 37 2.89 4.16 -12.13
N SER A 38 3.50 3.01 -12.44
CA SER A 38 3.77 2.58 -13.82
C SER A 38 2.53 2.14 -14.60
N ILE A 39 1.40 1.83 -13.91
CA ILE A 39 0.20 1.26 -14.53
C ILE A 39 -1.01 2.19 -14.42
N CYS A 40 -1.17 2.92 -13.29
CA CYS A 40 -2.43 3.60 -12.98
C CYS A 40 -2.81 4.74 -13.94
N GLY A 41 -1.87 5.28 -14.72
CA GLY A 41 -2.13 6.46 -15.54
C GLY A 41 -2.46 7.70 -14.68
N GLY A 42 -3.17 8.67 -15.26
CA GLY A 42 -3.61 9.86 -14.52
C GLY A 42 -4.77 9.53 -13.58
N TYR A 43 -4.71 10.03 -12.35
CA TYR A 43 -5.75 9.90 -11.33
C TYR A 43 -5.85 11.17 -10.48
N ARG A 44 -6.99 11.36 -9.85
CA ARG A 44 -7.22 12.50 -8.95
C ARG A 44 -7.19 12.08 -7.48
N TYR A 45 -7.78 10.95 -7.15
CA TYR A 45 -7.87 10.47 -5.77
C TYR A 45 -7.26 9.08 -5.63
N ALA A 46 -6.29 8.93 -4.74
CA ALA A 46 -5.69 7.66 -4.37
C ALA A 46 -5.83 7.41 -2.87
N ALA A 47 -6.08 6.16 -2.47
CA ALA A 47 -6.05 5.74 -1.08
C ALA A 47 -5.02 4.64 -0.85
N ASP A 48 -4.48 4.58 0.38
CA ASP A 48 -3.59 3.51 0.83
C ASP A 48 -4.14 2.89 2.11
N LEU A 49 -4.51 1.61 2.04
CA LEU A 49 -5.10 0.86 3.15
C LEU A 49 -4.03 0.07 3.91
N GLY A 50 -3.90 0.34 5.20
CA GLY A 50 -2.79 -0.13 6.03
C GLY A 50 -1.54 0.70 5.76
N THR A 51 -1.68 2.02 5.76
CA THR A 51 -0.65 2.95 5.28
C THR A 51 0.57 3.05 6.20
N GLY A 52 0.45 2.63 7.47
CA GLY A 52 1.50 2.79 8.46
C GLY A 52 1.93 4.26 8.57
N THR A 53 3.23 4.53 8.40
CA THR A 53 3.78 5.89 8.41
C THR A 53 3.64 6.65 7.09
N GLY A 54 2.91 6.09 6.10
CA GLY A 54 2.50 6.82 4.90
C GLY A 54 3.47 6.76 3.71
N VAL A 55 4.44 5.85 3.70
CA VAL A 55 5.48 5.81 2.65
C VAL A 55 4.91 5.68 1.23
N ILE A 56 3.88 4.85 1.02
CA ILE A 56 3.30 4.61 -0.31
C ILE A 56 2.66 5.88 -0.88
N PRO A 57 1.80 6.62 -0.16
CA PRO A 57 1.28 7.91 -0.63
C PRO A 57 2.36 8.92 -1.03
N PHE A 58 3.45 9.04 -0.28
CA PHE A 58 4.55 9.95 -0.62
C PHE A 58 5.25 9.55 -1.92
N ILE A 59 5.56 8.26 -2.10
CA ILE A 59 6.21 7.77 -3.31
C ILE A 59 5.28 7.91 -4.53
N LEU A 60 3.99 7.59 -4.38
CA LEU A 60 2.99 7.78 -5.44
C LEU A 60 2.85 9.25 -5.84
N HIS A 61 2.82 10.16 -4.85
CA HIS A 61 2.78 11.60 -5.12
C HIS A 61 3.98 12.03 -5.96
N HIS A 62 5.18 11.56 -5.62
CA HIS A 62 6.40 11.89 -6.35
C HIS A 62 6.42 11.29 -7.77
N LYS A 63 6.06 10.00 -7.92
CA LYS A 63 6.22 9.28 -9.20
C LYS A 63 5.11 9.51 -10.21
N ALA A 64 3.88 9.69 -9.77
CA ALA A 64 2.71 9.70 -10.65
C ALA A 64 1.70 10.80 -10.31
N GLY A 65 1.96 11.59 -9.28
CA GLY A 65 1.10 12.69 -8.87
C GLY A 65 1.10 13.83 -9.90
N SER A 66 -0.09 14.40 -10.10
CA SER A 66 -0.25 15.73 -10.70
C SER A 66 -0.52 16.75 -9.59
N GLY A 67 -0.46 18.06 -9.89
CA GLY A 67 -0.78 19.09 -8.91
C GLY A 67 -2.19 18.96 -8.29
N ASP A 68 -3.10 18.29 -8.99
CA ASP A 68 -4.49 18.05 -8.55
C ASP A 68 -4.69 16.69 -7.86
N SER A 69 -3.67 15.83 -7.83
CA SER A 69 -3.77 14.52 -7.17
C SER A 69 -3.85 14.67 -5.65
N ARG A 70 -4.73 13.91 -5.02
CA ARG A 70 -4.98 13.88 -3.58
C ARG A 70 -4.90 12.45 -3.07
N TYR A 71 -4.35 12.28 -1.87
CA TYR A 71 -4.04 10.98 -1.28
C TYR A 71 -4.62 10.87 0.12
N PHE A 72 -5.19 9.72 0.45
CA PHE A 72 -5.68 9.41 1.78
C PHE A 72 -5.08 8.10 2.28
N GLY A 73 -4.26 8.16 3.32
CA GLY A 73 -3.72 6.98 4.02
C GLY A 73 -4.60 6.60 5.20
N LEU A 74 -4.95 5.32 5.32
CA LEU A 74 -5.72 4.77 6.43
C LEU A 74 -4.93 3.71 7.17
N ASP A 75 -4.84 3.84 8.49
CA ASP A 75 -4.31 2.82 9.39
C ASP A 75 -5.04 2.86 10.73
N PHE A 76 -5.07 1.74 11.45
CA PHE A 76 -5.66 1.67 12.80
C PHE A 76 -4.69 2.15 13.89
N ASN A 77 -3.38 2.19 13.60
CA ASN A 77 -2.35 2.61 14.54
C ASN A 77 -2.24 4.14 14.60
N GLU A 78 -2.77 4.72 15.68
CA GLU A 78 -2.77 6.17 15.89
C GLU A 78 -1.35 6.76 15.96
N GLY A 79 -0.38 6.04 16.51
CA GLY A 79 1.02 6.46 16.55
C GLY A 79 1.63 6.57 15.16
N SER A 80 1.43 5.57 14.30
CA SER A 80 1.88 5.60 12.90
C SER A 80 1.21 6.73 12.12
N ILE A 81 -0.11 6.93 12.29
CA ILE A 81 -0.84 8.04 11.66
C ILE A 81 -0.35 9.40 12.15
N GLY A 82 0.00 9.53 13.44
CA GLY A 82 0.63 10.74 13.97
C GLY A 82 1.92 11.09 13.25
N LEU A 83 2.81 10.09 13.06
CA LEU A 83 4.07 10.25 12.32
C LEU A 83 3.84 10.55 10.82
N ALA A 84 2.84 9.91 10.20
CA ALA A 84 2.47 10.16 8.81
C ALA A 84 1.99 11.59 8.58
N ARG A 85 1.14 12.12 9.47
CA ARG A 85 0.67 13.51 9.43
C ARG A 85 1.81 14.51 9.63
N GLU A 86 2.72 14.22 10.56
CA GLU A 86 3.89 15.07 10.79
C GLU A 86 4.84 15.04 9.59
N SER A 87 5.04 13.87 8.97
CA SER A 87 5.79 13.74 7.72
C SER A 87 5.16 14.56 6.58
N SER A 88 3.82 14.59 6.48
CA SER A 88 3.12 15.44 5.50
C SER A 88 3.41 16.93 5.74
N ARG A 89 3.39 17.39 7.00
CA ARG A 89 3.77 18.78 7.35
C ARG A 89 5.22 19.08 7.01
N LEU A 90 6.13 18.19 7.37
CA LEU A 90 7.57 18.35 7.13
C LEU A 90 7.90 18.51 5.64
N ASN A 91 7.13 17.85 4.77
CA ASN A 91 7.30 17.92 3.33
C ASN A 91 6.44 19.02 2.65
N GLY A 92 5.62 19.77 3.40
CA GLY A 92 4.72 20.79 2.82
C GLY A 92 3.57 20.22 2.00
N LEU A 93 3.13 18.97 2.28
CA LEU A 93 2.15 18.22 1.49
C LEU A 93 0.80 18.03 2.21
N CYS A 94 0.52 18.85 3.24
CA CYS A 94 -0.70 18.72 4.04
C CYS A 94 -2.01 18.90 3.25
N GLU A 95 -1.98 19.61 2.13
CA GLU A 95 -3.15 19.78 1.26
C GLU A 95 -3.33 18.62 0.28
N GLN A 96 -2.26 17.88 -0.02
CA GLN A 96 -2.25 16.79 -1.00
C GLN A 96 -2.41 15.44 -0.35
N ILE A 97 -1.79 15.21 0.83
CA ILE A 97 -1.70 13.89 1.46
C ILE A 97 -2.27 13.96 2.87
N HIS A 98 -3.42 13.34 3.06
CA HIS A 98 -4.15 13.24 4.31
C HIS A 98 -4.06 11.84 4.91
N PHE A 99 -4.22 11.76 6.24
CA PHE A 99 -4.16 10.49 6.95
C PHE A 99 -5.27 10.40 7.99
N GLY A 100 -6.00 9.27 7.98
CA GLY A 100 -7.06 8.95 8.93
C GLY A 100 -6.69 7.74 9.81
N CYS A 101 -7.04 7.81 11.09
CA CYS A 101 -6.98 6.65 11.98
C CYS A 101 -8.32 5.93 11.98
N GLY A 102 -8.33 4.62 11.68
CA GLY A 102 -9.55 3.82 11.67
C GLY A 102 -9.33 2.38 11.27
N ASP A 103 -10.31 1.53 11.59
CA ASP A 103 -10.24 0.10 11.31
C ASP A 103 -10.75 -0.22 9.91
N ILE A 104 -9.95 -0.90 9.11
CA ILE A 104 -10.30 -1.37 7.76
C ILE A 104 -11.48 -2.37 7.82
N ALA A 105 -11.60 -3.16 8.90
CA ALA A 105 -12.72 -4.08 9.06
C ALA A 105 -14.05 -3.34 9.23
N GLU A 106 -14.05 -2.20 9.92
CA GLU A 106 -15.23 -1.34 10.02
C GLU A 106 -15.58 -0.74 8.66
N LEU A 107 -14.57 -0.27 7.92
CA LEU A 107 -14.75 0.24 6.57
C LEU A 107 -15.34 -0.84 5.63
N ALA A 108 -14.92 -2.09 5.76
CA ALA A 108 -15.50 -3.22 5.03
C ALA A 108 -16.96 -3.49 5.43
N GLY A 109 -17.34 -3.27 6.67
CA GLY A 109 -18.69 -3.52 7.24
C GLY A 109 -19.72 -2.41 7.03
N CYS A 110 -19.33 -1.13 7.12
CA CYS A 110 -20.21 0.03 7.20
C CYS A 110 -20.46 0.73 5.85
N ALA A 111 -21.38 1.72 5.87
CA ALA A 111 -21.53 2.69 4.79
C ALA A 111 -20.29 3.58 4.73
N SER A 112 -19.28 3.14 3.99
CA SER A 112 -17.92 3.70 3.89
C SER A 112 -17.87 5.20 3.58
N ALA A 113 -18.88 5.75 2.92
CA ALA A 113 -18.93 7.18 2.56
C ALA A 113 -18.93 8.12 3.77
N LYS A 114 -19.28 7.65 4.97
CA LYS A 114 -19.36 8.47 6.18
C LYS A 114 -18.17 8.32 7.14
N ALA A 115 -17.28 7.37 6.90
CA ALA A 115 -16.21 7.03 7.84
C ALA A 115 -15.28 8.21 8.16
N PHE A 116 -14.97 9.04 7.15
CA PHE A 116 -14.10 10.22 7.28
C PHE A 116 -14.75 11.44 6.61
N ALA A 117 -16.05 11.65 6.86
CA ALA A 117 -16.85 12.69 6.18
C ALA A 117 -16.35 14.13 6.41
N GLU A 118 -15.56 14.37 7.45
CA GLU A 118 -14.97 15.68 7.76
C GLU A 118 -13.63 15.89 7.05
N ASP A 119 -13.02 14.86 6.45
CA ASP A 119 -11.77 14.97 5.70
C ASP A 119 -12.05 15.37 4.26
N GLY A 120 -11.46 16.50 3.82
CA GLY A 120 -11.72 17.07 2.49
C GLY A 120 -11.27 16.18 1.32
N VAL A 121 -10.19 15.38 1.48
CA VAL A 121 -9.74 14.44 0.44
C VAL A 121 -10.68 13.25 0.36
N TRP A 122 -11.07 12.69 1.50
CA TRP A 122 -12.04 11.60 1.56
C TRP A 122 -13.39 12.00 0.98
N GLN A 123 -13.93 13.14 1.45
CA GLN A 123 -15.19 13.66 0.97
C GLN A 123 -15.16 13.90 -0.54
N GLY A 124 -14.11 14.56 -1.04
CA GLY A 124 -13.94 14.83 -2.45
C GLY A 124 -13.89 13.55 -3.30
N ALA A 125 -13.22 12.48 -2.82
CA ALA A 125 -13.21 11.21 -3.49
C ALA A 125 -14.62 10.59 -3.54
N MET A 126 -15.34 10.57 -2.42
CA MET A 126 -16.70 9.98 -2.34
C MET A 126 -17.71 10.73 -3.21
N GLU A 127 -17.65 12.05 -3.26
CA GLU A 127 -18.48 12.87 -4.15
C GLU A 127 -18.20 12.62 -5.64
N ASN A 128 -16.99 12.19 -5.99
CA ASN A 128 -16.59 11.79 -7.33
C ASN A 128 -16.76 10.28 -7.62
N GLY A 129 -17.53 9.58 -6.78
CA GLY A 129 -17.89 8.16 -6.96
C GLY A 129 -16.87 7.18 -6.41
N GLY A 130 -15.88 7.63 -5.64
CA GLY A 130 -14.84 6.86 -4.98
C GLY A 130 -13.42 7.19 -5.46
N PHE A 131 -12.45 6.48 -4.93
CA PHE A 131 -11.05 6.60 -5.29
C PHE A 131 -10.76 5.99 -6.67
N ASP A 132 -9.87 6.62 -7.42
CA ASP A 132 -9.37 6.10 -8.70
C ASP A 132 -8.43 4.92 -8.49
N VAL A 133 -7.58 5.05 -7.47
CA VAL A 133 -6.51 4.11 -7.13
C VAL A 133 -6.60 3.79 -5.65
N VAL A 134 -6.46 2.50 -5.33
CA VAL A 134 -6.24 2.02 -3.96
C VAL A 134 -4.97 1.18 -3.96
N THR A 135 -4.08 1.42 -3.00
CA THR A 135 -2.92 0.58 -2.72
C THR A 135 -3.11 -0.13 -1.38
N SER A 136 -2.47 -1.28 -1.21
CA SER A 136 -2.36 -1.94 0.08
C SER A 136 -1.15 -2.84 0.16
N ASN A 137 -0.41 -2.73 1.27
CA ASN A 137 0.62 -3.66 1.71
C ASN A 137 0.16 -4.28 3.04
N PRO A 138 -0.84 -5.20 3.01
CA PRO A 138 -1.43 -5.73 4.23
C PRO A 138 -0.46 -6.67 4.95
N PRO A 139 -0.64 -6.93 6.25
CA PRO A 139 0.15 -7.92 6.97
C PRO A 139 -0.03 -9.31 6.34
N TYR A 140 1.07 -10.03 6.11
CA TYR A 140 1.09 -11.30 5.35
C TYR A 140 0.62 -12.52 6.14
N PHE A 141 0.21 -12.36 7.40
CA PHE A 141 -0.13 -13.48 8.28
C PHE A 141 -1.62 -13.77 8.28
N ALA A 142 -1.96 -15.07 8.13
CA ALA A 142 -3.32 -15.52 8.36
C ALA A 142 -3.66 -15.49 9.87
N LYS A 143 -4.90 -15.18 10.24
CA LYS A 143 -5.39 -15.35 11.62
C LYS A 143 -5.09 -16.78 12.10
N GLY A 144 -4.39 -16.89 13.24
CA GLY A 144 -4.08 -18.19 13.86
C GLY A 144 -2.77 -18.85 13.45
N SER A 145 -1.98 -18.30 12.52
CA SER A 145 -0.65 -18.85 12.24
C SER A 145 0.32 -18.50 13.38
N ALA A 146 0.91 -19.56 14.00
CA ALA A 146 1.96 -19.37 14.99
C ALA A 146 3.18 -18.73 14.33
N ILE A 147 3.68 -17.63 14.88
CA ILE A 147 4.93 -17.02 14.44
C ILE A 147 6.08 -17.72 15.14
N PRO A 148 7.05 -18.27 14.42
CA PRO A 148 8.35 -18.59 14.98
C PRO A 148 9.24 -17.37 14.82
N ALA A 149 9.67 -16.75 15.90
CA ALA A 149 10.98 -16.13 16.11
C ALA A 149 10.97 -15.18 17.30
N GLU A 150 12.02 -15.22 18.07
CA GLU A 150 12.36 -14.29 19.14
C GLU A 150 12.33 -12.84 18.61
N GLY A 151 11.53 -12.00 19.20
CA GLY A 151 11.34 -10.59 18.78
C GLY A 151 9.95 -10.26 18.19
N ALA A 152 9.25 -11.19 17.61
CA ALA A 152 7.92 -10.98 17.01
C ALA A 152 6.77 -10.87 18.03
N GLY A 153 7.00 -11.25 19.28
CA GLY A 153 5.96 -11.26 20.33
C GLY A 153 5.45 -9.87 20.73
N LYS A 154 6.34 -8.87 20.75
CA LYS A 154 5.96 -7.48 21.06
C LYS A 154 5.19 -6.83 19.90
N PHE A 155 5.53 -7.18 18.69
CA PHE A 155 4.87 -6.74 17.47
C PHE A 155 3.43 -7.31 17.36
N ARG A 156 3.24 -8.58 17.76
CA ARG A 156 1.94 -9.26 17.71
C ARG A 156 0.89 -8.71 18.67
N ALA A 157 1.28 -8.37 19.88
CA ALA A 157 0.35 -7.92 20.92
C ALA A 157 -0.20 -6.50 20.70
N ARG A 158 0.43 -5.71 19.83
CA ARG A 158 0.05 -4.33 19.51
C ARG A 158 -0.62 -4.15 18.16
N HIS A 159 -0.55 -5.15 17.27
CA HIS A 159 -1.01 -5.06 15.89
C HIS A 159 -1.98 -6.19 15.51
N GLU A 160 -2.95 -6.49 16.37
CA GLU A 160 -4.12 -7.25 15.95
C GLU A 160 -4.95 -6.38 15.01
N THR A 161 -4.56 -6.34 13.72
CA THR A 161 -5.48 -5.88 12.69
C THR A 161 -6.69 -6.80 12.73
N THR A 162 -7.85 -6.25 12.98
CA THR A 162 -9.11 -6.99 12.95
C THR A 162 -9.45 -7.42 11.54
N ALA A 163 -8.92 -6.70 10.52
CA ALA A 163 -9.08 -7.03 9.11
C ALA A 163 -8.07 -8.09 8.66
N ASP A 164 -8.59 -9.16 8.08
CA ASP A 164 -7.83 -10.13 7.28
C ASP A 164 -7.77 -9.67 5.80
N LEU A 165 -7.14 -10.48 4.94
CA LEU A 165 -7.05 -10.20 3.51
C LEU A 165 -8.43 -9.89 2.89
N ASP A 166 -9.47 -10.65 3.25
CA ASP A 166 -10.83 -10.44 2.75
C ASP A 166 -11.36 -9.06 3.15
N GLY A 167 -11.12 -8.63 4.38
CA GLY A 167 -11.50 -7.30 4.88
C GLY A 167 -10.82 -6.18 4.09
N PHE A 168 -9.53 -6.30 3.80
CA PHE A 168 -8.81 -5.33 2.96
C PHE A 168 -9.39 -5.24 1.55
N LEU A 169 -9.68 -6.38 0.91
CA LEU A 169 -10.24 -6.41 -0.45
C LEU A 169 -11.68 -5.90 -0.50
N GLN A 170 -12.50 -6.20 0.51
CA GLN A 170 -13.85 -5.66 0.64
C GLN A 170 -13.83 -4.14 0.84
N ALA A 171 -12.98 -3.65 1.74
CA ALA A 171 -12.80 -2.22 1.96
C ALA A 171 -12.35 -1.51 0.67
N ALA A 172 -11.33 -2.03 -0.02
CA ALA A 172 -10.87 -1.49 -1.29
C ALA A 172 -11.99 -1.44 -2.34
N ALA A 173 -12.77 -2.53 -2.50
CA ALA A 173 -13.88 -2.58 -3.46
C ALA A 173 -14.99 -1.56 -3.15
N LYS A 174 -15.20 -1.23 -1.86
CA LYS A 174 -16.23 -0.26 -1.43
C LYS A 174 -15.84 1.18 -1.69
N ILE A 175 -14.56 1.52 -1.54
CA ILE A 175 -14.10 2.90 -1.70
C ILE A 175 -13.63 3.22 -3.12
N LEU A 176 -13.37 2.19 -3.95
CA LEU A 176 -13.02 2.37 -5.36
C LEU A 176 -14.23 2.82 -6.18
N LYS A 177 -14.03 3.79 -7.04
CA LYS A 177 -15.01 4.12 -8.08
C LYS A 177 -15.15 2.98 -9.10
N ARG A 178 -16.21 3.03 -9.91
CA ARG A 178 -16.36 2.10 -11.04
C ARG A 178 -15.13 2.16 -11.95
N ARG A 179 -14.52 1.01 -12.26
CA ARG A 179 -13.26 0.87 -13.02
C ARG A 179 -12.03 1.39 -12.29
N GLY A 180 -12.15 1.73 -11.01
CA GLY A 180 -11.02 2.04 -10.15
C GLY A 180 -10.08 0.85 -10.00
N GLN A 181 -8.84 1.13 -9.64
CA GLN A 181 -7.71 0.20 -9.68
C GLN A 181 -7.20 -0.10 -8.27
N LEU A 182 -7.05 -1.38 -7.95
CA LEU A 182 -6.38 -1.85 -6.73
C LEU A 182 -4.98 -2.35 -7.07
N PHE A 183 -4.00 -1.94 -6.28
CA PHE A 183 -2.63 -2.46 -6.31
C PHE A 183 -2.30 -3.07 -4.96
N LEU A 184 -1.89 -4.33 -4.98
CA LEU A 184 -1.64 -5.14 -3.79
C LEU A 184 -0.26 -5.79 -3.87
N VAL A 185 0.47 -5.81 -2.76
CA VAL A 185 1.65 -6.65 -2.60
C VAL A 185 1.36 -7.76 -1.58
N HIS A 186 1.77 -8.99 -1.88
CA HIS A 186 1.53 -10.12 -0.99
C HIS A 186 2.51 -11.29 -1.24
N ARG A 187 2.37 -12.37 -0.47
CA ARG A 187 3.12 -13.61 -0.66
C ARG A 187 2.53 -14.44 -1.80
N PRO A 188 3.36 -15.00 -2.72
CA PRO A 188 2.89 -15.86 -3.83
C PRO A 188 2.11 -17.10 -3.37
N SER A 189 2.43 -17.63 -2.20
CA SER A 189 1.72 -18.79 -1.62
C SER A 189 0.23 -18.54 -1.35
N ARG A 190 -0.20 -17.27 -1.29
CA ARG A 190 -1.59 -16.88 -1.08
C ARG A 190 -2.31 -16.47 -2.37
N LEU A 191 -1.68 -16.65 -3.53
CA LEU A 191 -2.20 -16.12 -4.79
C LEU A 191 -3.58 -16.68 -5.16
N VAL A 192 -3.83 -17.97 -4.89
CA VAL A 192 -5.14 -18.60 -5.16
C VAL A 192 -6.23 -17.96 -4.29
N ASP A 193 -5.98 -17.83 -2.98
CA ASP A 193 -6.92 -17.22 -2.03
C ASP A 193 -7.18 -15.75 -2.40
N ILE A 194 -6.11 -15.02 -2.78
CA ILE A 194 -6.21 -13.61 -3.21
C ILE A 194 -7.13 -13.50 -4.43
N PHE A 195 -6.94 -14.32 -5.45
CA PHE A 195 -7.73 -14.26 -6.67
C PHE A 195 -9.20 -14.64 -6.44
N GLU A 196 -9.44 -15.64 -5.60
CA GLU A 196 -10.80 -16.00 -5.20
C GLU A 196 -11.49 -14.83 -4.49
N SER A 197 -10.83 -14.26 -3.49
CA SER A 197 -11.37 -13.12 -2.73
C SER A 197 -11.54 -11.87 -3.60
N CYS A 198 -10.58 -11.55 -4.47
CA CYS A 198 -10.71 -10.47 -5.44
C CYS A 198 -11.99 -10.62 -6.27
N ARG A 199 -12.24 -11.80 -6.83
CA ARG A 199 -13.43 -12.03 -7.66
C ARG A 199 -14.73 -11.94 -6.87
N ARG A 200 -14.77 -12.41 -5.63
CA ARG A 200 -15.93 -12.20 -4.73
C ARG A 200 -16.25 -10.72 -4.54
N CYS A 201 -15.21 -9.89 -4.49
CA CYS A 201 -15.32 -8.43 -4.36
C CYS A 201 -15.47 -7.71 -5.71
N ARG A 202 -15.63 -8.43 -6.84
CA ARG A 202 -15.68 -7.87 -8.21
C ARG A 202 -14.42 -7.13 -8.62
N LEU A 203 -13.30 -7.38 -7.96
CA LEU A 203 -11.96 -6.93 -8.32
C LEU A 203 -11.35 -7.96 -9.28
N GLU A 204 -11.33 -7.67 -10.57
CA GLU A 204 -10.74 -8.61 -11.55
C GLU A 204 -9.24 -8.40 -11.65
N PRO A 205 -8.40 -9.45 -11.39
CA PRO A 205 -6.95 -9.36 -11.57
C PRO A 205 -6.59 -9.10 -13.04
N LYS A 206 -5.75 -8.09 -13.27
CA LYS A 206 -5.36 -7.63 -14.62
C LYS A 206 -3.89 -7.76 -14.92
N THR A 207 -3.05 -7.60 -13.91
CA THR A 207 -1.60 -7.68 -14.10
C THR A 207 -0.97 -8.25 -12.84
N ILE A 208 -0.03 -9.16 -12.99
CA ILE A 208 0.82 -9.62 -11.89
C ILE A 208 2.29 -9.50 -12.26
N ARG A 209 3.10 -9.31 -11.22
CA ARG A 209 4.56 -9.36 -11.30
C ARG A 209 5.11 -10.12 -10.12
N PHE A 210 5.89 -11.16 -10.37
CA PHE A 210 6.62 -11.84 -9.31
C PHE A 210 7.93 -11.11 -9.01
N VAL A 211 8.25 -11.04 -7.72
CA VAL A 211 9.51 -10.50 -7.23
C VAL A 211 10.29 -11.62 -6.59
N VAL A 212 11.56 -11.73 -6.96
CA VAL A 212 12.49 -12.75 -6.48
C VAL A 212 13.64 -12.08 -5.74
N PRO A 213 14.21 -12.69 -4.69
CA PRO A 213 15.39 -12.15 -4.05
C PRO A 213 16.54 -11.96 -5.04
N GLU A 214 16.84 -12.97 -5.84
CA GLU A 214 17.85 -12.97 -6.91
C GLU A 214 17.33 -13.72 -8.15
N ALA A 215 17.91 -13.44 -9.30
CA ALA A 215 17.54 -14.11 -10.54
C ALA A 215 17.70 -15.64 -10.41
N GLY A 216 16.68 -16.39 -10.82
CA GLY A 216 16.63 -17.85 -10.73
C GLY A 216 16.14 -18.42 -9.39
N GLN A 217 15.89 -17.57 -8.40
CA GLN A 217 15.29 -18.01 -7.14
C GLN A 217 13.76 -18.03 -7.21
N ALA A 218 13.13 -18.74 -6.27
CA ALA A 218 11.68 -18.74 -6.13
C ALA A 218 11.16 -17.36 -5.68
N PRO A 219 10.00 -16.91 -6.20
CA PRO A 219 9.42 -15.64 -5.81
C PRO A 219 8.96 -15.67 -4.35
N ASN A 220 9.29 -14.62 -3.63
CA ASN A 220 8.87 -14.40 -2.25
C ASN A 220 7.81 -13.30 -2.11
N ILE A 221 7.60 -12.50 -3.15
CA ILE A 221 6.60 -11.43 -3.25
C ILE A 221 5.89 -11.54 -4.60
N VAL A 222 4.61 -11.15 -4.63
CA VAL A 222 3.82 -10.93 -5.83
C VAL A 222 3.15 -9.57 -5.76
N LEU A 223 3.28 -8.79 -6.82
CA LEU A 223 2.54 -7.55 -7.07
C LEU A 223 1.32 -7.89 -7.92
N ILE A 224 0.16 -7.38 -7.53
CA ILE A 224 -1.12 -7.69 -8.16
C ILE A 224 -1.85 -6.38 -8.44
N HIS A 225 -2.26 -6.20 -9.69
CA HIS A 225 -3.15 -5.12 -10.11
C HIS A 225 -4.52 -5.71 -10.45
N CYS A 226 -5.57 -5.13 -9.87
CA CYS A 226 -6.95 -5.49 -10.14
C CYS A 226 -7.76 -4.26 -10.56
N VAL A 227 -8.85 -4.49 -11.28
CA VAL A 227 -9.79 -3.44 -11.70
C VAL A 227 -11.19 -3.78 -11.22
N LEU A 228 -11.87 -2.86 -10.53
CA LEU A 228 -13.24 -3.04 -10.05
C LEU A 228 -14.19 -3.12 -11.25
N GLY A 229 -14.90 -4.26 -11.37
CA GLY A 229 -15.76 -4.55 -12.52
C GLY A 229 -14.98 -4.70 -13.83
N GLY A 230 -13.70 -5.10 -13.77
CA GLY A 230 -12.86 -5.38 -14.93
C GLY A 230 -13.35 -6.59 -15.73
N GLY A 231 -13.04 -6.63 -17.01
CA GLY A 231 -13.18 -7.82 -17.85
C GLY A 231 -12.05 -8.82 -17.58
N ARG A 232 -12.29 -10.09 -17.88
CA ARG A 232 -11.29 -11.16 -17.76
C ARG A 232 -10.09 -10.87 -18.63
N GLU A 233 -8.92 -11.26 -18.22
CA GLU A 233 -7.62 -11.26 -18.88
C GLU A 233 -6.52 -10.87 -17.90
N LEU A 234 -5.56 -11.72 -17.72
CA LEU A 234 -4.44 -11.53 -16.81
C LEU A 234 -3.14 -11.41 -17.61
N LYS A 235 -2.39 -10.32 -17.37
CA LYS A 235 -1.06 -10.09 -17.93
C LYS A 235 0.02 -10.44 -16.92
N TYR A 236 1.11 -10.99 -17.40
CA TYR A 236 2.31 -11.29 -16.62
C TYR A 236 3.42 -10.33 -17.03
N LEU A 237 3.98 -9.62 -16.06
CA LEU A 237 5.19 -8.84 -16.29
C LEU A 237 6.43 -9.69 -16.01
N PRO A 238 7.58 -9.38 -16.63
CA PRO A 238 8.86 -10.03 -16.31
C PRO A 238 9.14 -9.97 -14.81
N GLN A 239 9.77 -11.02 -14.27
CA GLN A 239 10.15 -11.07 -12.86
C GLN A 239 11.07 -9.91 -12.51
N LEU A 240 10.90 -9.37 -11.29
CA LEU A 240 11.78 -8.36 -10.70
C LEU A 240 12.72 -9.05 -9.71
N ALA A 241 14.03 -9.04 -10.00
CA ALA A 241 15.03 -9.45 -9.02
C ALA A 241 15.41 -8.27 -8.13
N VAL A 242 15.42 -8.49 -6.80
CA VAL A 242 15.78 -7.44 -5.83
C VAL A 242 17.30 -7.20 -5.84
N TYR A 243 18.07 -8.28 -5.81
CA TYR A 243 19.53 -8.23 -5.74
C TYR A 243 20.18 -8.76 -7.02
N ASP A 244 21.43 -8.33 -7.26
CA ASP A 244 22.23 -8.65 -8.45
C ASP A 244 23.09 -9.91 -8.31
N GLY A 245 22.94 -10.68 -7.23
CA GLY A 245 23.79 -11.85 -6.91
C GLY A 245 25.14 -11.49 -6.28
N ARG A 246 25.43 -10.20 -6.06
CA ARG A 246 26.64 -9.70 -5.37
C ARG A 246 26.28 -8.99 -4.06
N GLY A 247 25.03 -9.07 -3.63
CA GLY A 247 24.53 -8.43 -2.41
C GLY A 247 24.11 -6.96 -2.59
N SER A 248 24.20 -6.41 -3.82
CA SER A 248 23.73 -5.06 -4.15
C SER A 248 22.35 -5.11 -4.79
N TYR A 249 21.60 -4.01 -4.73
CA TYR A 249 20.35 -3.92 -5.47
C TYR A 249 20.57 -4.09 -6.98
N SER A 250 19.68 -4.83 -7.63
CA SER A 250 19.68 -4.99 -9.08
C SER A 250 19.54 -3.62 -9.78
N ARG A 251 19.95 -3.56 -11.04
CA ARG A 251 19.83 -2.33 -11.83
C ARG A 251 18.38 -1.83 -11.91
N GLU A 252 17.41 -2.74 -11.94
CA GLU A 252 16.00 -2.38 -11.98
C GLU A 252 15.53 -1.77 -10.66
N ILE A 253 15.93 -2.35 -9.52
CA ILE A 253 15.65 -1.76 -8.20
C ILE A 253 16.32 -0.39 -8.05
N GLN A 254 17.55 -0.22 -8.54
CA GLN A 254 18.20 1.09 -8.52
C GLN A 254 17.44 2.14 -9.34
N LYS A 255 16.84 1.76 -10.49
CA LYS A 255 15.93 2.63 -11.25
C LYS A 255 14.65 2.94 -10.50
N ILE A 256 14.05 1.94 -9.84
CA ILE A 256 12.85 2.14 -9.01
C ILE A 256 13.13 3.18 -7.92
N TYR A 257 14.31 3.14 -7.30
CA TYR A 257 14.77 4.11 -6.30
C TYR A 257 15.36 5.40 -6.89
N GLU A 258 15.31 5.57 -8.22
CA GLU A 258 15.84 6.76 -8.92
C GLU A 258 17.32 7.05 -8.61
N ARG A 259 18.13 5.99 -8.40
CA ARG A 259 19.55 6.09 -8.09
C ARG A 259 20.47 6.06 -9.33
N ILE A 260 19.91 5.72 -10.49
CA ILE A 260 20.58 5.66 -11.81
C ILE A 260 19.63 6.09 -12.93
#